data_d180214b6c2645875db242a7e7b5348f
#
_entry.id   d180214b6c2645875db242a7e7b5348f
#
_cell.length_a   1.000
_cell.length_b   1.000
_cell.length_c   1.000
_cell.angle_alpha   90.00
_cell.angle_beta   90.00
_cell.angle_gamma   90.00
#
_symmetry.space_group_name_H-M   'P 1'
#
loop_
_entity.id
_entity.type
_entity.pdbx_description
1 polymer ?
#
loop_
_entity_poly.entity_id
_entity_poly.type
_entity_poly.pdbx_seq_one_letter_code
_entity_poly.pdbx_strand_id
1 'polypeptide(L)'
;MTEQMTLRGTLKGHNGWVTQIATTPQFPDMILSASRDKTIIMWKLTRDETNYGIPQRALRGHSHFVSDVVISSDGQFALSGSWDGTLRLWDLTTGTTTRRFVGHTKDVLSVAFSSDNRQIVSGSRDKTIKLWNTLGVCKYTGWAGAQEFAF
;
A
#
# COMPACT_ATOMS: atom_id res chain seq x y z
N MET A 1 -6.16 -11.85 32.55
CA MET A 1 -5.98 -10.39 32.52
C MET A 1 -6.64 -9.83 31.28
N THR A 2 -7.51 -8.87 31.46
CA THR A 2 -8.16 -8.20 30.34
C THR A 2 -7.39 -6.92 29.98
N GLU A 3 -7.00 -6.81 28.74
CA GLU A 3 -6.46 -5.57 28.21
C GLU A 3 -7.60 -4.69 27.71
N GLN A 4 -7.54 -3.43 28.05
CA GLN A 4 -8.47 -2.44 27.53
C GLN A 4 -7.77 -1.54 26.54
N MET A 5 -8.37 -1.42 25.36
CA MET A 5 -7.93 -0.46 24.35
C MET A 5 -8.74 0.82 24.51
N THR A 6 -8.05 1.94 24.55
CA THR A 6 -8.67 3.26 24.56
C THR A 6 -8.30 4.04 23.31
N LEU A 7 -9.23 4.84 22.80
CA LEU A 7 -8.94 5.73 21.69
C LEU A 7 -7.99 6.82 22.15
N ARG A 8 -6.83 6.91 21.51
CA ARG A 8 -5.80 7.91 21.83
C ARG A 8 -5.87 9.14 20.93
N GLY A 9 -6.39 9.01 19.73
CA GLY A 9 -6.50 10.12 18.83
C GLY A 9 -7.06 9.69 17.50
N THR A 10 -7.31 10.66 16.63
CA THR A 10 -7.83 10.45 15.29
C THR A 10 -6.96 11.20 14.30
N LEU A 11 -6.54 10.52 13.23
CA LEU A 11 -5.75 11.11 12.15
C LEU A 11 -6.70 11.48 11.03
N LYS A 12 -6.88 12.78 10.81
CA LYS A 12 -7.82 13.32 9.81
C LYS A 12 -7.05 13.97 8.67
N GLY A 13 -7.48 13.74 7.45
CA GLY A 13 -6.83 14.34 6.28
C GLY A 13 -7.26 13.77 4.95
N HIS A 14 -7.82 12.56 4.92
CA HIS A 14 -8.35 11.98 3.69
C HIS A 14 -9.71 12.58 3.33
N ASN A 15 -9.97 12.72 2.03
CA ASN A 15 -11.23 13.15 1.45
C ASN A 15 -12.07 12.00 0.90
N GLY A 16 -11.80 10.79 1.33
CA GLY A 16 -12.53 9.59 0.93
C GLY A 16 -12.29 8.47 1.94
N TRP A 17 -12.93 7.34 1.71
CA TRP A 17 -12.79 6.18 2.59
C TRP A 17 -11.33 5.76 2.67
N VAL A 18 -10.88 5.47 3.88
CA VAL A 18 -9.58 4.82 4.10
C VAL A 18 -9.77 3.33 3.85
N THR A 19 -8.99 2.80 2.92
CA THR A 19 -9.14 1.41 2.44
C THR A 19 -8.12 0.46 3.06
N GLN A 20 -6.97 0.97 3.45
CA GLN A 20 -5.89 0.16 4.03
C GLN A 20 -4.95 1.04 4.84
N ILE A 21 -4.36 0.46 5.86
CA ILE A 21 -3.27 1.06 6.62
C ILE A 21 -2.07 0.12 6.61
N ALA A 22 -0.87 0.69 6.67
CA ALA A 22 0.37 -0.08 6.73
C ALA A 22 1.30 0.53 7.77
N THR A 23 1.95 -0.34 8.52
CA THR A 23 2.93 0.03 9.55
C THR A 23 4.19 -0.79 9.37
N THR A 24 5.27 -0.34 9.97
CA THR A 24 6.54 -1.05 9.95
C THR A 24 7.25 -0.90 11.29
N PRO A 25 7.85 -1.98 11.83
CA PRO A 25 8.62 -1.88 13.07
C PRO A 25 9.90 -1.07 12.91
N GLN A 26 10.38 -0.87 11.68
CA GLN A 26 11.57 -0.04 11.41
C GLN A 26 11.33 1.43 11.73
N PHE A 27 10.09 1.91 11.55
CA PHE A 27 9.68 3.28 11.82
C PHE A 27 8.35 3.26 12.58
N PRO A 28 8.37 3.05 13.91
CA PRO A 28 7.13 2.85 14.67
C PRO A 28 6.23 4.09 14.74
N ASP A 29 6.75 5.27 14.42
CA ASP A 29 5.98 6.50 14.38
C ASP A 29 5.47 6.85 12.98
N MET A 30 5.71 5.99 12.00
CA MET A 30 5.23 6.18 10.62
C MET A 30 4.05 5.26 10.35
N ILE A 31 2.99 5.83 9.79
CA ILE A 31 1.83 5.08 9.28
C ILE A 31 1.57 5.52 7.85
N LEU A 32 1.24 4.59 6.99
CA LEU A 32 0.69 4.86 5.67
C LEU A 32 -0.79 4.52 5.67
N SER A 33 -1.59 5.36 5.04
CA SER A 33 -3.01 5.09 4.80
C SER A 33 -3.35 5.30 3.34
N ALA A 34 -4.02 4.32 2.74
CA ALA A 34 -4.52 4.37 1.38
C ALA A 34 -6.00 4.77 1.40
N SER A 35 -6.47 5.44 0.36
CA SER A 35 -7.83 5.97 0.36
C SER A 35 -8.48 5.97 -1.02
N ARG A 36 -9.80 6.00 -1.03
CA ARG A 36 -10.62 6.27 -2.22
C ARG A 36 -10.45 7.68 -2.75
N ASP A 37 -9.78 8.57 -2.03
CA ASP A 37 -9.42 9.89 -2.53
C ASP A 37 -8.25 9.87 -3.52
N LYS A 38 -7.75 8.67 -3.90
CA LYS A 38 -6.66 8.42 -4.86
C LYS A 38 -5.27 8.67 -4.30
N THR A 39 -5.16 8.90 -3.00
CA THR A 39 -3.88 9.21 -2.35
C THR A 39 -3.50 8.19 -1.30
N ILE A 40 -2.23 8.22 -0.96
CA ILE A 40 -1.69 7.60 0.24
C ILE A 40 -1.14 8.74 1.08
N ILE A 41 -1.46 8.75 2.36
CA ILE A 41 -0.87 9.72 3.29
C ILE A 41 0.14 9.00 4.17
N MET A 42 1.31 9.61 4.29
CA MET A 42 2.32 9.22 5.25
C MET A 42 2.17 10.11 6.48
N TRP A 43 1.88 9.49 7.61
CA TRP A 43 1.64 10.16 8.89
C TRP A 43 2.84 9.98 9.79
N LYS A 44 3.12 11.01 10.57
CA LYS A 44 4.06 10.94 11.69
C LYS A 44 3.25 11.01 12.99
N LEU A 45 3.39 9.99 13.83
CA LEU A 45 2.76 9.99 15.15
C LEU A 45 3.55 10.91 16.08
N THR A 46 2.86 11.85 16.69
CA THR A 46 3.44 12.77 17.68
C THR A 46 2.98 12.40 19.09
N ARG A 47 1.87 11.66 19.21
CA ARG A 47 1.27 11.20 20.46
C ARG A 47 0.86 12.32 21.40
N ASP A 48 0.66 13.52 20.86
CA ASP A 48 0.10 14.64 21.61
C ASP A 48 -1.40 14.47 21.78
N GLU A 49 -1.96 14.96 22.89
CA GLU A 49 -3.38 14.84 23.20
C GLU A 49 -4.27 15.52 22.16
N THR A 50 -3.82 16.64 21.60
CA THR A 50 -4.58 17.41 20.61
C THR A 50 -4.29 17.00 19.18
N ASN A 51 -3.04 16.58 18.89
CA ASN A 51 -2.59 16.13 17.58
C ASN A 51 -1.82 14.84 17.76
N TYR A 52 -2.49 13.71 17.70
CA TYR A 52 -1.85 12.42 17.87
C TYR A 52 -0.94 12.05 16.71
N GLY A 53 -1.25 12.54 15.51
CA GLY A 53 -0.44 12.36 14.31
C GLY A 53 -0.66 13.50 13.33
N ILE A 54 0.38 13.80 12.57
CA ILE A 54 0.34 14.85 11.55
C ILE A 54 0.59 14.22 10.17
N PRO A 55 -0.13 14.70 9.12
CA PRO A 55 0.19 14.27 7.77
C PRO A 55 1.52 14.87 7.36
N GLN A 56 2.48 14.00 7.09
CA GLN A 56 3.84 14.41 6.74
C GLN A 56 4.00 14.56 5.23
N ARG A 57 3.35 13.69 4.47
CA ARG A 57 3.49 13.63 3.02
C ARG A 57 2.29 12.96 2.39
N ALA A 58 1.88 13.44 1.22
CA ALA A 58 0.88 12.77 0.40
C ALA A 58 1.56 12.15 -0.82
N LEU A 59 1.30 10.87 -1.07
CA LEU A 59 1.79 10.14 -2.23
C LEU A 59 0.69 10.19 -3.30
N ARG A 60 0.95 10.93 -4.35
CA ARG A 60 -0.02 11.20 -5.42
C ARG A 60 0.46 10.59 -6.73
N GLY A 61 -0.46 10.12 -7.54
CA GLY A 61 -0.16 9.56 -8.84
C GLY A 61 -1.23 8.61 -9.36
N HIS A 62 -1.87 7.86 -8.47
CA HIS A 62 -2.98 7.00 -8.88
C HIS A 62 -4.16 7.84 -9.39
N SER A 63 -4.82 7.34 -10.42
CA SER A 63 -5.96 8.02 -11.06
C SER A 63 -7.33 7.50 -10.61
N HIS A 64 -7.34 6.52 -9.71
CA HIS A 64 -8.55 5.95 -9.13
C HIS A 64 -8.29 5.56 -7.67
N PHE A 65 -9.28 4.92 -7.01
CA PHE A 65 -9.17 4.46 -5.63
C PHE A 65 -7.89 3.69 -5.39
N VAL A 66 -7.16 4.03 -4.34
CA VAL A 66 -6.06 3.19 -3.86
C VAL A 66 -6.66 2.11 -2.96
N SER A 67 -6.49 0.85 -3.34
CA SER A 67 -7.14 -0.28 -2.67
C SER A 67 -6.26 -0.95 -1.63
N ASP A 68 -4.95 -0.85 -1.78
CA ASP A 68 -4.01 -1.52 -0.89
C ASP A 68 -2.68 -0.78 -0.85
N VAL A 69 -1.99 -0.90 0.28
CA VAL A 69 -0.64 -0.37 0.48
C VAL A 69 0.11 -1.27 1.44
N VAL A 70 1.36 -1.56 1.12
CA VAL A 70 2.29 -2.32 1.97
C VAL A 70 3.64 -1.61 2.00
N ILE A 71 4.42 -1.88 3.04
CA ILE A 71 5.75 -1.28 3.23
C ILE A 71 6.79 -2.39 3.12
N SER A 72 7.91 -2.09 2.46
CA SER A 72 9.04 -3.01 2.37
C SER A 72 9.63 -3.29 3.76
N SER A 73 10.32 -4.42 3.90
CA SER A 73 10.83 -4.86 5.21
C SER A 73 11.86 -3.90 5.81
N ASP A 74 12.56 -3.13 4.99
CA ASP A 74 13.50 -2.11 5.44
C ASP A 74 12.83 -0.74 5.72
N GLY A 75 11.54 -0.61 5.44
CA GLY A 75 10.79 0.62 5.66
C GLY A 75 11.09 1.75 4.68
N GLN A 76 11.86 1.50 3.61
CA GLN A 76 12.28 2.54 2.68
C GLN A 76 11.32 2.76 1.52
N PHE A 77 10.54 1.74 1.18
CA PHE A 77 9.63 1.75 0.03
C PHE A 77 8.23 1.34 0.44
N ALA A 78 7.26 1.86 -0.29
CA ALA A 78 5.87 1.40 -0.23
C ALA A 78 5.44 0.89 -1.60
N LEU A 79 4.51 -0.04 -1.60
CA LEU A 79 3.90 -0.59 -2.79
C LEU A 79 2.40 -0.41 -2.67
N SER A 80 1.77 0.12 -3.70
CA SER A 80 0.32 0.33 -3.73
C SER A 80 -0.31 -0.32 -4.94
N GLY A 81 -1.57 -0.67 -4.80
CA GLY A 81 -2.44 -1.12 -5.88
C GLY A 81 -3.67 -0.21 -5.97
N SER A 82 -4.18 -0.05 -7.17
CA SER A 82 -5.29 0.88 -7.43
C SER A 82 -6.29 0.32 -8.43
N TRP A 83 -7.51 0.85 -8.35
CA TRP A 83 -8.54 0.59 -9.34
C TRP A 83 -8.23 1.20 -10.71
N ASP A 84 -7.13 1.95 -10.83
CA ASP A 84 -6.61 2.37 -12.14
C ASP A 84 -5.92 1.21 -12.89
N GLY A 85 -5.85 0.02 -12.30
CA GLY A 85 -5.25 -1.16 -12.91
C GLY A 85 -3.74 -1.27 -12.73
N THR A 86 -3.14 -0.36 -11.98
CA THR A 86 -1.69 -0.31 -11.81
C THR A 86 -1.26 -0.53 -10.37
N LEU A 87 0.00 -0.94 -10.21
CA LEU A 87 0.73 -0.84 -8.96
C LEU A 87 1.73 0.29 -9.07
N ARG A 88 2.11 0.85 -7.92
CA ARG A 88 3.20 1.84 -7.83
C ARG A 88 4.12 1.49 -6.70
N LEU A 89 5.42 1.59 -6.98
CA LEU A 89 6.47 1.53 -5.97
C LEU A 89 6.89 2.95 -5.67
N TRP A 90 6.86 3.31 -4.39
CA TRP A 90 7.15 4.66 -3.91
C TRP A 90 8.42 4.66 -3.08
N ASP A 91 9.28 5.63 -3.32
CA ASP A 91 10.39 5.95 -2.42
C ASP A 91 9.84 6.83 -1.29
N LEU A 92 9.85 6.33 -0.06
CA LEU A 92 9.29 7.05 1.08
C LEU A 92 10.17 8.21 1.54
N THR A 93 11.44 8.24 1.15
CA THR A 93 12.33 9.37 1.44
C THR A 93 11.98 10.60 0.63
N THR A 94 11.64 10.40 -0.65
CA THR A 94 11.34 11.49 -1.58
C THR A 94 9.85 11.70 -1.81
N GLY A 95 9.03 10.67 -1.55
CA GLY A 95 7.60 10.69 -1.82
C GLY A 95 7.23 10.55 -3.29
N THR A 96 8.14 10.02 -4.10
CA THR A 96 7.94 9.88 -5.54
C THR A 96 7.74 8.44 -5.97
N THR A 97 7.03 8.24 -7.07
CA THR A 97 6.93 6.93 -7.73
C THR A 97 8.26 6.59 -8.38
N THR A 98 8.85 5.44 -8.01
CA THR A 98 10.06 4.94 -8.65
C THR A 98 9.74 3.99 -9.79
N ARG A 99 8.65 3.24 -9.69
CA ARG A 99 8.20 2.28 -10.71
C ARG A 99 6.68 2.24 -10.74
N ARG A 100 6.14 2.05 -11.94
CA ARG A 100 4.73 1.81 -12.20
C ARG A 100 4.60 0.45 -12.87
N PHE A 101 3.68 -0.39 -12.39
CA PHE A 101 3.49 -1.76 -12.87
C PHE A 101 2.18 -1.80 -13.64
N VAL A 102 2.28 -2.05 -14.92
CA VAL A 102 1.15 -2.03 -15.85
C VAL A 102 0.99 -3.43 -16.47
N GLY A 103 -0.22 -3.95 -16.46
CA GLY A 103 -0.51 -5.27 -17.02
C GLY A 103 -1.87 -5.81 -16.65
N HIS A 104 -2.36 -5.50 -15.44
CA HIS A 104 -3.74 -5.85 -15.09
C HIS A 104 -4.72 -5.06 -15.96
N THR A 105 -5.81 -5.73 -16.38
CA THR A 105 -6.83 -5.14 -17.24
C THR A 105 -8.00 -4.56 -16.46
N LYS A 106 -8.06 -4.79 -15.15
CA LYS A 106 -9.07 -4.26 -14.25
C LYS A 106 -8.41 -3.84 -12.94
N ASP A 107 -9.23 -3.43 -11.97
CA ASP A 107 -8.81 -2.96 -10.66
C ASP A 107 -7.81 -3.90 -10.00
N VAL A 108 -6.73 -3.36 -9.48
CA VAL A 108 -5.83 -4.06 -8.57
C VAL A 108 -6.41 -3.97 -7.17
N LEU A 109 -6.60 -5.09 -6.51
CA LEU A 109 -7.26 -5.17 -5.21
C LEU A 109 -6.29 -5.43 -4.06
N SER A 110 -5.16 -6.10 -4.33
CA SER A 110 -4.26 -6.55 -3.29
C SER A 110 -2.83 -6.62 -3.83
N VAL A 111 -1.88 -6.26 -2.98
CA VAL A 111 -0.45 -6.30 -3.31
C VAL A 111 0.33 -6.83 -2.12
N ALA A 112 1.47 -7.45 -2.40
CA ALA A 112 2.38 -7.94 -1.37
C ALA A 112 3.81 -7.96 -1.89
N PHE A 113 4.78 -7.79 -0.97
CA PHE A 113 6.18 -8.10 -1.22
C PHE A 113 6.49 -9.53 -0.80
N SER A 114 7.46 -10.15 -1.45
CA SER A 114 8.15 -11.32 -0.88
C SER A 114 8.98 -10.88 0.33
N SER A 115 9.36 -11.86 1.17
CA SER A 115 10.10 -11.57 2.39
C SER A 115 11.45 -10.89 2.14
N ASP A 116 12.06 -11.14 0.99
CA ASP A 116 13.34 -10.51 0.58
C ASP A 116 13.14 -9.21 -0.22
N ASN A 117 11.89 -8.74 -0.41
CA ASN A 117 11.52 -7.56 -1.18
C ASN A 117 11.91 -7.60 -2.67
N ARG A 118 12.31 -8.77 -3.20
CA ARG A 118 12.73 -8.90 -4.60
C ARG A 118 11.58 -9.20 -5.54
N GLN A 119 10.50 -9.72 -5.01
CA GLN A 119 9.32 -10.09 -5.78
C GLN A 119 8.10 -9.37 -5.26
N ILE A 120 7.17 -9.13 -6.17
CA ILE A 120 5.91 -8.47 -5.89
C ILE A 120 4.80 -9.34 -6.46
N VAL A 121 3.73 -9.48 -5.70
CA VAL A 121 2.54 -10.22 -6.11
C VAL A 121 1.34 -9.27 -6.06
N SER A 122 0.50 -9.34 -7.08
CA SER A 122 -0.73 -8.56 -7.13
C SER A 122 -1.92 -9.44 -7.51
N GLY A 123 -3.08 -9.11 -6.95
CA GLY A 123 -4.36 -9.72 -7.29
C GLY A 123 -5.31 -8.67 -7.82
N SER A 124 -6.12 -9.05 -8.81
CA SER A 124 -6.98 -8.12 -9.53
C SER A 124 -8.37 -8.67 -9.76
N ARG A 125 -9.30 -7.75 -9.99
CA ARG A 125 -10.66 -8.07 -10.45
C ARG A 125 -10.65 -8.73 -11.83
N ASP A 126 -9.57 -8.64 -12.59
CA ASP A 126 -9.39 -9.35 -13.86
C ASP A 126 -9.25 -10.87 -13.69
N LYS A 127 -9.34 -11.37 -12.46
CA LYS A 127 -9.26 -12.79 -12.08
C LYS A 127 -7.87 -13.38 -12.19
N THR A 128 -6.83 -12.52 -12.26
CA THR A 128 -5.44 -12.97 -12.33
C THR A 128 -4.64 -12.56 -11.09
N ILE A 129 -3.62 -13.34 -10.85
CA ILE A 129 -2.53 -13.02 -9.93
C ILE A 129 -1.30 -12.84 -10.79
N LYS A 130 -0.58 -11.75 -10.55
CA LYS A 130 0.66 -11.47 -11.28
C LYS A 130 1.83 -11.43 -10.34
N LEU A 131 2.93 -12.02 -10.79
CA LEU A 131 4.23 -11.97 -10.12
C LEU A 131 5.14 -11.04 -10.90
N TRP A 132 5.71 -10.07 -10.21
CA TRP A 132 6.56 -9.04 -10.81
C TRP A 132 7.93 -9.03 -10.17
N ASN A 133 8.95 -8.62 -10.93
CA ASN A 133 10.18 -8.16 -10.30
C ASN A 133 10.08 -6.67 -9.94
N THR A 134 11.05 -6.16 -9.20
CA THR A 134 11.02 -4.76 -8.75
C THR A 134 11.32 -3.75 -9.87
N LEU A 135 11.71 -4.21 -11.05
CA LEU A 135 11.90 -3.37 -12.23
C LEU A 135 10.61 -3.15 -13.01
N GLY A 136 9.50 -3.73 -12.57
CA GLY A 136 8.21 -3.57 -13.22
C GLY A 136 7.90 -4.60 -14.29
N VAL A 137 8.69 -5.68 -14.37
CA VAL A 137 8.47 -6.75 -15.36
C VAL A 137 7.59 -7.82 -14.75
N CYS A 138 6.48 -8.14 -15.41
CA CYS A 138 5.63 -9.26 -15.03
C CYS A 138 6.32 -10.57 -15.43
N LYS A 139 6.62 -11.39 -14.42
CA LYS A 139 7.31 -12.68 -14.61
C LYS A 139 6.35 -13.84 -14.78
N TYR A 140 5.15 -13.74 -14.25
CA TYR A 140 4.17 -14.80 -14.28
C TYR A 140 2.77 -14.24 -14.09
N THR A 141 1.81 -14.84 -14.80
CA THR A 141 0.39 -14.54 -14.63
C THR A 141 -0.35 -15.86 -14.39
N GLY A 142 -1.07 -15.94 -13.28
CA GLY A 142 -1.89 -17.08 -12.90
C GLY A 142 -3.35 -16.69 -12.81
N TRP A 143 -4.22 -17.68 -13.05
CA TRP A 143 -5.67 -17.50 -12.93
C TRP A 143 -6.12 -17.88 -11.53
N ALA A 144 -6.66 -16.93 -10.79
CA ALA A 144 -7.07 -17.14 -9.40
C ALA A 144 -8.25 -18.11 -9.26
N GLY A 145 -9.02 -18.32 -10.32
CA GLY A 145 -10.20 -19.20 -10.29
C GLY A 145 -9.99 -20.59 -10.87
N ALA A 146 -8.83 -20.88 -11.45
CA ALA A 146 -8.64 -22.10 -12.25
C ALA A 146 -7.81 -23.19 -11.57
N GLN A 147 -6.96 -22.83 -10.64
CA GLN A 147 -5.98 -23.73 -10.00
C GLN A 147 -5.76 -23.33 -8.56
N GLU A 148 -5.28 -24.28 -7.75
CA GLU A 148 -4.75 -23.95 -6.42
C GLU A 148 -3.38 -23.32 -6.57
N PHE A 149 -3.17 -22.21 -5.84
CA PHE A 149 -1.90 -21.54 -5.76
C PHE A 149 -1.31 -21.71 -4.37
N ALA A 150 -0.06 -22.17 -4.31
CA ALA A 150 0.72 -22.22 -3.08
C ALA A 150 1.76 -21.09 -3.09
N PHE A 151 1.52 -20.13 -2.24
CA PHE A 151 2.44 -19.02 -2.02
C PHE A 151 3.01 -19.07 -0.61
#